data_5a4766115ea11e72f8cddfc985e113d1
#
_entry.id   5a4766115ea11e72f8cddfc985e113d1
#
_cell.length_a   1.000
_cell.length_b   1.000
_cell.length_c   1.000
_cell.angle_alpha   90.00
_cell.angle_beta   90.00
_cell.angle_gamma   90.00
#
_symmetry.space_group_name_H-M   'P 1'
#
loop_
_entity.id
_entity.type
_entity.pdbx_description
1 polymer ?
#
loop_
_entity_poly.entity_id
_entity_poly.type
_entity_poly.pdbx_seq_one_letter_code
_entity_poly.pdbx_strand_id
1 'polypeptide(L)'
;YDASAMYDDGSCAWGDGLCTGLSYEVVSSDPLGTGATTYRLFANLTADASEVTAMYGTDSTPWEMTSSAVDGFYNDAVGSDFGGSINPLFFGSFPNMEFDSWFTIGAEPGDDDGLNSAFDAALTSFADFNSGGDFVVNTFIGGSVFVVPGANSQGVPVAGRVLLGQFTTSGQVHALVNVQVRDQAGESHYAEGLTMTFPDVEVGC
;
A
#
# COMPACT_ATOMS: atom_id res chain seq x y z
N TYR A 1 -3.98 -14.45 -22.60
CA TYR A 1 -2.58 -14.88 -22.69
C TYR A 1 -2.22 -15.06 -24.18
N ASP A 2 -1.30 -14.29 -24.70
CA ASP A 2 -0.72 -14.49 -26.03
C ASP A 2 0.56 -15.33 -25.89
N ALA A 3 0.46 -16.64 -26.21
CA ALA A 3 1.58 -17.58 -26.12
C ALA A 3 2.70 -17.29 -27.15
N SER A 4 2.52 -16.29 -28.02
CA SER A 4 3.52 -15.88 -29.02
C SER A 4 4.33 -14.64 -28.58
N ALA A 5 3.97 -14.00 -27.47
CA ALA A 5 4.71 -12.87 -26.93
C ALA A 5 6.07 -13.36 -26.41
N MET A 6 7.17 -12.87 -26.97
CA MET A 6 8.54 -13.21 -26.57
C MET A 6 9.05 -12.39 -25.39
N TYR A 7 8.33 -11.35 -24.98
CA TYR A 7 8.64 -10.49 -23.84
C TYR A 7 7.35 -10.07 -23.15
N ASP A 8 7.33 -10.18 -21.83
CA ASP A 8 6.32 -9.54 -20.99
C ASP A 8 6.71 -8.05 -20.88
N ASP A 9 5.92 -7.19 -21.49
CA ASP A 9 6.11 -5.72 -21.46
C ASP A 9 5.38 -5.09 -20.25
N GLY A 10 4.90 -5.91 -19.29
CA GLY A 10 4.13 -5.46 -18.15
C GLY A 10 2.69 -5.04 -18.49
N SER A 11 2.26 -5.23 -19.75
CA SER A 11 0.88 -4.91 -20.16
C SER A 11 -0.13 -6.00 -19.85
N CYS A 12 0.35 -7.20 -19.41
CA CYS A 12 -0.53 -8.27 -18.97
C CYS A 12 -1.02 -7.99 -17.56
N ALA A 13 -2.25 -7.52 -17.43
CA ALA A 13 -2.94 -7.51 -16.14
C ALA A 13 -3.13 -8.95 -15.66
N TRP A 14 -2.35 -9.34 -14.65
CA TRP A 14 -2.55 -10.59 -13.95
C TRP A 14 -3.73 -10.41 -12.99
N GLY A 15 -4.90 -10.94 -13.34
CA GLY A 15 -6.11 -10.84 -12.54
C GLY A 15 -7.34 -10.68 -13.41
N ASP A 16 -8.50 -10.73 -12.81
CA ASP A 16 -9.81 -10.66 -13.49
C ASP A 16 -10.14 -9.28 -14.09
N GLY A 17 -9.12 -8.39 -14.21
CA GLY A 17 -9.24 -7.10 -14.89
C GLY A 17 -9.91 -5.98 -14.08
N LEU A 18 -10.21 -6.19 -12.80
CA LEU A 18 -10.84 -5.16 -11.96
C LEU A 18 -9.83 -4.15 -11.38
N CYS A 19 -8.58 -4.58 -11.13
CA CYS A 19 -7.47 -3.71 -10.76
C CYS A 19 -6.51 -3.59 -11.94
N THR A 20 -6.23 -2.36 -12.38
CA THR A 20 -5.42 -2.08 -13.56
C THR A 20 -3.97 -1.75 -13.23
N GLY A 21 -3.58 -1.81 -11.96
CA GLY A 21 -2.22 -1.54 -11.48
C GLY A 21 -2.19 -0.55 -10.31
N LEU A 22 -0.99 -0.06 -10.05
CA LEU A 22 -0.72 0.89 -8.97
C LEU A 22 -0.51 2.31 -9.52
N SER A 23 -0.67 3.30 -8.67
CA SER A 23 -0.25 4.69 -8.91
C SER A 23 0.20 5.34 -7.61
N TYR A 24 0.98 6.41 -7.69
CA TYR A 24 1.40 7.14 -6.50
C TYR A 24 1.18 8.64 -6.66
N GLU A 25 1.16 9.35 -5.54
CA GLU A 25 1.17 10.81 -5.44
C GLU A 25 2.24 11.27 -4.48
N VAL A 26 2.87 12.41 -4.77
CA VAL A 26 3.74 13.12 -3.82
C VAL A 26 2.85 13.99 -2.93
N VAL A 27 2.88 13.71 -1.62
CA VAL A 27 2.14 14.48 -0.61
C VAL A 27 2.97 15.68 -0.16
N SER A 28 4.25 15.46 0.16
CA SER A 28 5.16 16.51 0.61
C SER A 28 6.59 16.17 0.25
N SER A 29 7.34 17.17 -0.19
CA SER A 29 8.78 17.06 -0.47
C SER A 29 9.56 17.63 0.71
N ASP A 30 10.49 16.83 1.25
CA ASP A 30 11.35 17.18 2.39
C ASP A 30 10.61 17.74 3.64
N PRO A 31 9.49 17.10 4.06
CA PRO A 31 8.73 17.62 5.20
C PRO A 31 9.50 17.57 6.53
N LEU A 32 10.51 16.71 6.63
CA LEU A 32 11.29 16.47 7.83
C LEU A 32 12.63 17.22 7.82
N GLY A 33 13.00 17.90 6.71
CA GLY A 33 14.30 18.54 6.55
C GLY A 33 15.48 17.55 6.42
N THR A 34 15.17 16.30 5.99
CA THR A 34 16.14 15.20 5.87
C THR A 34 16.35 14.76 4.42
N GLY A 35 15.68 15.40 3.47
CA GLY A 35 15.62 14.98 2.06
C GLY A 35 14.59 13.88 1.80
N ALA A 36 13.81 13.45 2.81
CA ALA A 36 12.74 12.49 2.63
C ALA A 36 11.53 13.09 1.93
N THR A 37 10.83 12.31 1.14
CA THR A 37 9.57 12.67 0.47
C THR A 37 8.46 11.73 0.94
N THR A 38 7.27 12.26 1.15
CA THR A 38 6.09 11.51 1.52
C THR A 38 5.26 11.21 0.29
N TYR A 39 4.95 9.94 0.09
CA TYR A 39 4.18 9.42 -1.04
C TYR A 39 2.93 8.72 -0.53
N ARG A 40 1.86 8.74 -1.34
CA ARG A 40 0.69 7.89 -1.18
C ARG A 40 0.60 6.92 -2.33
N LEU A 41 0.36 5.64 -2.03
CA LEU A 41 0.20 4.55 -2.98
C LEU A 41 -1.27 4.19 -3.14
N PHE A 42 -1.70 3.97 -4.39
CA PHE A 42 -3.09 3.65 -4.72
C PHE A 42 -3.17 2.41 -5.60
N ALA A 43 -4.23 1.61 -5.40
CA ALA A 43 -4.70 0.64 -6.40
C ALA A 43 -5.66 1.34 -7.37
N ASN A 44 -5.43 1.19 -8.68
CA ASN A 44 -6.29 1.74 -9.73
C ASN A 44 -7.32 0.70 -10.13
N LEU A 45 -8.59 1.06 -10.08
CA LEU A 45 -9.71 0.15 -10.30
C LEU A 45 -10.53 0.54 -11.54
N THR A 46 -11.11 -0.46 -12.18
CA THR A 46 -12.09 -0.26 -13.25
C THR A 46 -13.47 0.11 -12.69
N ALA A 47 -14.38 0.55 -13.55
CA ALA A 47 -15.75 0.88 -13.16
C ALA A 47 -16.58 -0.34 -12.69
N ASP A 48 -16.13 -1.55 -13.02
CA ASP A 48 -16.79 -2.81 -12.60
C ASP A 48 -16.40 -3.24 -11.19
N ALA A 49 -15.32 -2.66 -10.64
CA ALA A 49 -14.93 -2.87 -9.24
C ALA A 49 -15.85 -2.10 -8.28
N SER A 50 -16.24 -2.73 -7.18
CA SER A 50 -17.01 -2.09 -6.11
C SER A 50 -16.14 -1.63 -4.94
N GLU A 51 -15.17 -2.44 -4.53
CA GLU A 51 -14.32 -2.13 -3.38
C GLU A 51 -13.04 -2.99 -3.36
N VAL A 52 -11.96 -2.47 -2.77
CA VAL A 52 -10.82 -3.25 -2.31
C VAL A 52 -11.14 -3.76 -0.91
N THR A 53 -10.98 -5.05 -0.67
CA THR A 53 -11.31 -5.67 0.62
C THR A 53 -10.12 -6.19 1.38
N ALA A 54 -8.98 -6.47 0.72
CA ALA A 54 -7.76 -6.88 1.40
C ALA A 54 -6.50 -6.52 0.61
N MET A 55 -5.40 -6.33 1.34
CA MET A 55 -4.02 -6.52 0.87
C MET A 55 -3.46 -7.75 1.57
N TYR A 56 -2.69 -8.59 0.87
CA TYR A 56 -2.20 -9.84 1.43
C TYR A 56 -0.89 -10.30 0.80
N GLY A 57 -0.21 -11.22 1.49
CA GLY A 57 0.96 -11.91 0.96
C GLY A 57 1.11 -13.31 1.52
N THR A 58 1.78 -14.17 0.75
CA THR A 58 2.19 -15.53 1.12
C THR A 58 3.58 -15.81 0.58
N ASP A 59 4.10 -17.01 0.75
CA ASP A 59 5.38 -17.42 0.15
C ASP A 59 5.33 -17.53 -1.39
N SER A 60 4.14 -17.81 -1.95
CA SER A 60 3.94 -17.91 -3.39
C SER A 60 3.54 -16.57 -4.05
N THR A 61 2.94 -15.68 -3.29
CA THR A 61 2.51 -14.33 -3.71
C THR A 61 2.96 -13.31 -2.65
N PRO A 62 4.26 -12.94 -2.60
CA PRO A 62 4.77 -12.05 -1.57
C PRO A 62 4.12 -10.66 -1.62
N TRP A 63 4.00 -10.03 -0.46
CA TRP A 63 3.69 -8.61 -0.33
C TRP A 63 4.91 -7.90 0.26
N GLU A 64 5.46 -6.95 -0.48
CA GLU A 64 6.70 -6.28 -0.12
C GLU A 64 6.59 -4.77 -0.32
N MET A 65 7.07 -4.02 0.67
CA MET A 65 7.35 -2.59 0.56
C MET A 65 8.77 -2.38 1.01
N THR A 66 9.66 -2.00 0.09
CA THR A 66 11.08 -1.81 0.39
C THR A 66 11.52 -0.40 0.02
N SER A 67 12.54 0.11 0.71
CA SER A 67 13.14 1.41 0.42
C SER A 67 14.61 1.28 0.08
N SER A 68 15.05 2.01 -0.95
CA SER A 68 16.49 2.11 -1.29
C SER A 68 17.27 3.05 -0.36
N ALA A 69 16.61 3.76 0.54
CA ALA A 69 17.26 4.64 1.52
C ALA A 69 17.98 3.81 2.59
N VAL A 70 19.13 4.30 3.06
CA VAL A 70 19.86 3.65 4.17
C VAL A 70 19.04 3.66 5.46
N ASP A 71 18.27 4.72 5.69
CA ASP A 71 17.39 4.89 6.85
C ASP A 71 15.99 4.29 6.63
N GLY A 72 15.74 3.73 5.42
CA GLY A 72 14.49 3.08 5.04
C GLY A 72 13.27 4.00 5.07
N PHE A 73 12.22 3.55 5.76
CA PHE A 73 10.98 4.30 5.94
C PHE A 73 11.00 5.11 7.24
N TYR A 74 10.49 6.33 7.16
CA TYR A 74 10.25 7.14 8.37
C TYR A 74 9.00 6.64 9.08
N ASN A 75 9.14 6.34 10.37
CA ASN A 75 8.05 6.01 11.27
C ASN A 75 8.14 6.90 12.52
N ASP A 76 7.06 7.61 12.84
CA ASP A 76 6.99 8.48 13.99
C ASP A 76 6.74 7.68 15.27
N ALA A 77 7.38 8.04 16.37
CA ALA A 77 7.24 7.32 17.65
C ALA A 77 5.81 7.33 18.24
N VAL A 78 4.97 8.26 17.78
CA VAL A 78 3.55 8.37 18.15
C VAL A 78 2.62 8.12 16.96
N GLY A 79 3.19 7.57 15.87
CA GLY A 79 2.48 7.15 14.66
C GLY A 79 1.70 5.84 14.85
N SER A 80 1.31 5.23 13.75
CA SER A 80 0.56 3.96 13.74
C SER A 80 0.82 3.17 12.47
N ASP A 81 0.76 1.84 12.56
CA ASP A 81 0.80 0.92 11.40
C ASP A 81 -0.33 1.20 10.39
N PHE A 82 -1.43 1.82 10.84
CA PHE A 82 -2.64 2.03 10.05
C PHE A 82 -3.07 3.50 10.05
N GLY A 83 -3.34 4.03 8.83
CA GLY A 83 -3.67 5.43 8.62
C GLY A 83 -4.88 5.91 9.42
N GLY A 84 -5.98 5.15 9.42
CA GLY A 84 -7.19 5.52 10.16
C GLY A 84 -7.01 5.55 11.68
N SER A 85 -6.00 4.88 12.21
CA SER A 85 -5.65 4.91 13.63
C SER A 85 -4.89 6.19 14.04
N ILE A 86 -4.42 6.99 13.08
CA ILE A 86 -3.73 8.25 13.33
C ILE A 86 -4.79 9.35 13.59
N ASN A 87 -4.67 10.02 14.74
CA ASN A 87 -5.56 11.13 15.06
C ASN A 87 -4.94 12.48 14.67
N PRO A 88 -5.46 13.17 13.63
CA PRO A 88 -4.90 14.43 13.13
C PRO A 88 -4.96 15.59 14.13
N LEU A 89 -5.74 15.48 15.21
CA LEU A 89 -5.75 16.49 16.28
C LEU A 89 -4.40 16.59 16.99
N PHE A 90 -3.56 15.58 16.89
CA PHE A 90 -2.22 15.56 17.48
C PHE A 90 -1.15 16.20 16.58
N PHE A 91 -1.40 16.48 15.30
CA PHE A 91 -0.42 17.07 14.39
C PHE A 91 0.09 18.44 14.88
N GLY A 92 -0.74 19.22 15.59
CA GLY A 92 -0.30 20.47 16.19
C GLY A 92 0.75 20.32 17.30
N SER A 93 0.79 19.16 17.98
CA SER A 93 1.75 18.86 19.05
C SER A 93 2.89 17.96 18.57
N PHE A 94 2.64 17.13 17.57
CA PHE A 94 3.55 16.16 16.95
C PHE A 94 3.50 16.32 15.43
N PRO A 95 4.09 17.41 14.87
CA PRO A 95 3.91 17.74 13.45
C PRO A 95 4.49 16.68 12.50
N ASN A 96 5.53 15.96 12.92
CA ASN A 96 6.14 14.93 12.10
C ASN A 96 5.25 13.67 11.95
N MET A 97 4.30 13.46 12.86
CA MET A 97 3.32 12.36 12.79
C MET A 97 2.45 12.43 11.51
N GLU A 98 2.27 13.61 10.93
CA GLU A 98 1.58 13.78 9.63
C GLU A 98 2.28 13.05 8.50
N PHE A 99 3.60 12.85 8.62
CA PHE A 99 4.46 12.22 7.61
C PHE A 99 4.87 10.80 7.95
N ASP A 100 4.22 10.20 8.94
CA ASP A 100 4.38 8.80 9.31
C ASP A 100 4.12 7.85 8.13
N SER A 101 4.80 6.69 8.12
CA SER A 101 4.56 5.65 7.12
C SER A 101 3.57 4.64 7.67
N TRP A 102 2.53 4.33 6.90
CA TRP A 102 1.44 3.47 7.34
C TRP A 102 0.70 2.82 6.17
N PHE A 103 -0.05 1.77 6.47
CA PHE A 103 -0.92 1.05 5.53
C PHE A 103 -2.38 1.41 5.76
N THR A 104 -3.21 1.22 4.72
CA THR A 104 -4.66 1.40 4.81
C THR A 104 -5.37 0.70 3.66
N ILE A 105 -6.69 0.62 3.75
CA ILE A 105 -7.58 0.37 2.61
C ILE A 105 -8.58 1.52 2.59
N GLY A 106 -8.17 2.62 1.93
CA GLY A 106 -8.99 3.81 1.68
C GLY A 106 -9.12 4.82 2.83
N ALA A 107 -8.83 4.45 4.08
CA ALA A 107 -8.92 5.36 5.22
C ALA A 107 -7.72 6.32 5.28
N GLU A 108 -8.01 7.58 5.59
CA GLU A 108 -7.01 8.60 5.92
C GLU A 108 -6.95 8.84 7.44
N PRO A 109 -5.93 9.56 7.95
CA PRO A 109 -5.89 9.97 9.35
C PRO A 109 -7.18 10.69 9.78
N GLY A 110 -7.79 10.17 10.84
CA GLY A 110 -9.06 10.67 11.38
C GLY A 110 -10.32 9.99 10.87
N ASP A 111 -10.21 9.11 9.89
CA ASP A 111 -11.31 8.27 9.46
C ASP A 111 -11.52 7.09 10.42
N ASP A 112 -12.75 6.54 10.43
CA ASP A 112 -13.01 5.25 11.09
C ASP A 112 -12.55 4.14 10.12
N ASP A 113 -11.38 3.52 10.39
CA ASP A 113 -10.74 2.65 9.42
C ASP A 113 -11.37 1.26 9.29
N GLY A 114 -12.04 0.75 10.31
CA GLY A 114 -12.60 -0.61 10.27
C GLY A 114 -11.60 -1.68 9.81
N LEU A 115 -10.30 -1.35 9.75
CA LEU A 115 -9.25 -2.20 9.25
C LEU A 115 -8.93 -3.30 10.25
N ASN A 116 -8.83 -4.52 9.76
CA ASN A 116 -8.43 -5.68 10.52
C ASN A 116 -7.11 -6.22 9.98
N SER A 117 -6.39 -6.99 10.78
CA SER A 117 -5.17 -7.64 10.35
C SER A 117 -5.07 -9.07 10.89
N ALA A 118 -4.45 -9.94 10.09
CA ALA A 118 -4.14 -11.31 10.46
C ALA A 118 -2.80 -11.70 9.83
N PHE A 119 -1.80 -12.00 10.65
CA PHE A 119 -0.45 -12.33 10.22
C PHE A 119 0.05 -13.62 10.86
N ASP A 120 0.87 -14.38 10.12
CA ASP A 120 1.66 -15.45 10.67
C ASP A 120 2.49 -14.93 11.85
N ALA A 121 2.43 -15.63 12.98
CA ALA A 121 3.17 -15.26 14.19
C ALA A 121 4.71 -15.30 14.02
N ALA A 122 5.20 -15.91 12.95
CA ALA A 122 6.62 -15.92 12.60
C ALA A 122 7.08 -14.65 11.88
N LEU A 123 6.15 -13.80 11.40
CA LEU A 123 6.46 -12.57 10.71
C LEU A 123 6.79 -11.44 11.69
N THR A 124 7.82 -10.68 11.36
CA THR A 124 8.22 -9.44 12.07
C THR A 124 7.95 -8.18 11.24
N SER A 125 7.15 -8.32 10.15
CA SER A 125 6.98 -7.29 9.10
C SER A 125 6.68 -5.89 9.63
N PHE A 126 5.72 -5.75 10.56
CA PHE A 126 5.43 -4.44 11.17
C PHE A 126 6.54 -3.98 12.12
N ALA A 127 7.16 -4.89 12.90
CA ALA A 127 8.24 -4.50 13.79
C ALA A 127 9.49 -4.03 13.02
N ASP A 128 9.81 -4.69 11.90
CA ASP A 128 10.89 -4.29 11.01
C ASP A 128 10.56 -2.96 10.34
N PHE A 129 9.36 -2.81 9.78
CA PHE A 129 8.89 -1.57 9.16
C PHE A 129 8.93 -0.38 10.13
N ASN A 130 8.42 -0.54 11.35
CA ASN A 130 8.40 0.51 12.38
C ASN A 130 9.79 0.91 12.87
N SER A 131 10.80 0.07 12.64
CA SER A 131 12.21 0.44 12.90
C SER A 131 12.92 1.02 11.68
N GLY A 132 12.19 1.37 10.63
CA GLY A 132 12.70 1.93 9.38
C GLY A 132 13.07 0.88 8.33
N GLY A 133 12.89 -0.41 8.62
CA GLY A 133 13.20 -1.50 7.69
C GLY A 133 12.12 -1.71 6.62
N ASP A 134 12.31 -2.78 5.86
CA ASP A 134 11.37 -3.21 4.83
C ASP A 134 10.15 -3.92 5.46
N PHE A 135 9.00 -3.80 4.80
CA PHE A 135 7.82 -4.60 5.13
C PHE A 135 7.74 -5.78 4.17
N VAL A 136 7.77 -7.01 4.72
CA VAL A 136 7.79 -8.24 3.90
C VAL A 136 6.85 -9.29 4.49
N VAL A 137 5.94 -9.81 3.66
CA VAL A 137 5.04 -10.93 3.98
C VAL A 137 5.30 -12.03 2.96
N ASN A 138 6.02 -13.08 3.35
CA ASN A 138 6.49 -14.14 2.45
C ASN A 138 6.54 -15.52 3.11
N THR A 139 5.71 -15.79 4.12
CA THR A 139 5.63 -17.11 4.75
C THR A 139 4.46 -17.92 4.18
N PHE A 140 4.46 -19.23 4.40
CA PHE A 140 3.40 -20.12 3.92
C PHE A 140 2.00 -19.74 4.47
N ILE A 141 1.90 -19.35 5.74
CA ILE A 141 0.64 -18.85 6.32
C ILE A 141 0.33 -17.45 5.82
N GLY A 142 1.38 -16.64 5.61
CA GLY A 142 1.26 -15.28 5.11
C GLY A 142 0.69 -14.27 6.10
N GLY A 143 0.13 -13.22 5.54
CA GLY A 143 -0.52 -12.15 6.30
C GLY A 143 -1.41 -11.30 5.43
N SER A 144 -2.37 -10.64 6.05
CA SER A 144 -3.26 -9.71 5.37
C SER A 144 -3.72 -8.58 6.28
N VAL A 145 -4.02 -7.44 5.67
CA VAL A 145 -4.89 -6.42 6.21
C VAL A 145 -6.17 -6.40 5.38
N PHE A 146 -7.32 -6.24 6.03
CA PHE A 146 -8.61 -6.35 5.34
C PHE A 146 -9.70 -5.52 6.01
N VAL A 147 -10.70 -5.14 5.22
CA VAL A 147 -11.94 -4.54 5.66
C VAL A 147 -13.10 -5.51 5.45
N VAL A 148 -14.12 -5.45 6.32
CA VAL A 148 -15.32 -6.27 6.14
C VAL A 148 -16.15 -5.65 5.01
N PRO A 149 -16.43 -6.39 3.92
CA PRO A 149 -17.18 -5.87 2.79
C PRO A 149 -18.52 -5.22 3.19
N GLY A 150 -18.74 -4.01 2.71
CA GLY A 150 -19.96 -3.25 2.98
C GLY A 150 -20.15 -2.75 4.41
N ALA A 151 -19.17 -2.99 5.31
CA ALA A 151 -19.24 -2.49 6.70
C ALA A 151 -19.00 -0.98 6.79
N ASN A 152 -18.19 -0.45 5.89
CA ASN A 152 -17.89 0.97 5.73
C ASN A 152 -17.62 1.29 4.25
N SER A 153 -17.38 2.53 3.92
CA SER A 153 -17.11 2.98 2.54
C SER A 153 -15.61 3.05 2.20
N GLN A 154 -14.73 2.57 3.05
CA GLN A 154 -13.29 2.83 2.91
C GLN A 154 -12.66 2.16 1.69
N GLY A 155 -12.94 0.88 1.45
CA GLY A 155 -12.46 0.18 0.26
C GLY A 155 -13.12 0.62 -1.05
N VAL A 156 -14.13 1.49 -1.00
CA VAL A 156 -14.84 1.98 -2.20
C VAL A 156 -13.96 2.98 -2.95
N PRO A 157 -13.78 2.81 -4.28
CA PRO A 157 -12.89 3.67 -5.03
C PRO A 157 -13.38 5.11 -5.09
N VAL A 158 -12.48 6.05 -4.84
CA VAL A 158 -12.67 7.48 -5.08
C VAL A 158 -11.90 7.86 -6.34
N ALA A 159 -12.58 8.39 -7.34
CA ALA A 159 -12.00 8.71 -8.65
C ALA A 159 -11.30 7.50 -9.32
N GLY A 160 -11.84 6.30 -9.13
CA GLY A 160 -11.33 5.05 -9.74
C GLY A 160 -10.12 4.45 -9.01
N ARG A 161 -9.82 4.87 -7.78
CA ARG A 161 -8.67 4.34 -7.03
C ARG A 161 -8.94 4.24 -5.53
N VAL A 162 -8.21 3.38 -4.87
CA VAL A 162 -8.25 3.17 -3.41
C VAL A 162 -6.86 3.37 -2.84
N LEU A 163 -6.74 4.19 -1.79
CA LEU A 163 -5.50 4.43 -1.06
C LEU A 163 -5.07 3.15 -0.33
N LEU A 164 -3.80 2.75 -0.49
CA LEU A 164 -3.21 1.56 0.13
C LEU A 164 -2.24 1.89 1.25
N GLY A 165 -1.70 3.11 1.28
CA GLY A 165 -0.79 3.54 2.32
C GLY A 165 -0.09 4.85 2.02
N GLN A 166 0.64 5.34 3.01
CA GLN A 166 1.55 6.47 2.93
C GLN A 166 2.95 6.01 3.32
N PHE A 167 3.95 6.48 2.59
CA PHE A 167 5.34 6.06 2.77
C PHE A 167 6.26 7.26 2.67
N THR A 168 7.05 7.52 3.70
CA THR A 168 8.00 8.61 3.77
C THR A 168 9.41 8.05 3.79
N THR A 169 10.22 8.41 2.80
CA THR A 169 11.59 7.94 2.65
C THR A 169 12.42 8.91 1.82
N SER A 170 13.76 8.89 2.01
CA SER A 170 14.71 9.61 1.16
C SER A 170 15.16 8.79 -0.06
N GLY A 171 14.71 7.53 -0.17
CA GLY A 171 15.02 6.63 -1.29
C GLY A 171 13.85 6.42 -2.24
N GLN A 172 14.03 5.48 -3.17
CA GLN A 172 12.94 4.93 -3.96
C GLN A 172 12.18 3.88 -3.15
N VAL A 173 10.88 3.86 -3.31
CA VAL A 173 10.02 2.77 -2.82
C VAL A 173 9.85 1.75 -3.93
N HIS A 174 10.05 0.48 -3.63
CA HIS A 174 9.61 -0.62 -4.46
C HIS A 174 8.43 -1.32 -3.78
N ALA A 175 7.28 -1.31 -4.44
CA ALA A 175 6.06 -1.95 -4.00
C ALA A 175 5.81 -3.22 -4.82
N LEU A 176 5.53 -4.33 -4.13
CA LEU A 176 4.96 -5.56 -4.67
C LEU A 176 3.73 -5.87 -3.82
N VAL A 177 2.54 -5.73 -4.38
CA VAL A 177 1.27 -5.76 -3.63
C VAL A 177 0.30 -6.71 -4.29
N ASN A 178 -0.45 -7.45 -3.48
CA ASN A 178 -1.59 -8.24 -3.92
C ASN A 178 -2.85 -7.69 -3.26
N VAL A 179 -3.91 -7.51 -4.03
CA VAL A 179 -5.19 -6.98 -3.54
C VAL A 179 -6.35 -7.90 -3.87
N GLN A 180 -7.28 -8.02 -2.93
CA GLN A 180 -8.59 -8.60 -3.19
C GLN A 180 -9.56 -7.47 -3.51
N VAL A 181 -10.25 -7.59 -4.64
CA VAL A 181 -11.22 -6.62 -5.14
C VAL A 181 -12.57 -7.31 -5.28
N ARG A 182 -13.65 -6.67 -4.88
CA ARG A 182 -15.02 -7.14 -5.19
C ARG A 182 -15.57 -6.42 -6.41
N ASP A 183 -16.35 -7.15 -7.19
CA ASP A 183 -17.12 -6.58 -8.29
C ASP A 183 -18.48 -6.02 -7.83
N GLN A 184 -19.25 -5.47 -8.76
CA GLN A 184 -20.59 -4.96 -8.51
C GLN A 184 -21.62 -6.04 -8.15
N ALA A 185 -21.33 -7.33 -8.44
CA ALA A 185 -22.14 -8.47 -8.04
C ALA A 185 -21.78 -8.98 -6.64
N GLY A 186 -20.67 -8.50 -6.07
CA GLY A 186 -20.17 -8.90 -4.76
C GLY A 186 -19.25 -10.11 -4.79
N GLU A 187 -18.82 -10.57 -5.98
CA GLU A 187 -17.85 -11.66 -6.12
C GLU A 187 -16.43 -11.12 -5.87
N SER A 188 -15.58 -11.98 -5.29
CA SER A 188 -14.21 -11.64 -4.97
C SER A 188 -13.27 -12.03 -6.10
N HIS A 189 -12.39 -11.11 -6.47
CA HIS A 189 -11.35 -11.22 -7.49
C HIS A 189 -10.00 -10.87 -6.89
N TYR A 190 -8.92 -11.40 -7.45
CA TYR A 190 -7.57 -11.25 -6.92
C TYR A 190 -6.67 -10.65 -7.99
N ALA A 191 -6.03 -9.52 -7.69
CA ALA A 191 -4.98 -8.93 -8.49
C ALA A 191 -3.65 -9.13 -7.74
N GLU A 192 -2.81 -10.00 -8.28
CA GLU A 192 -1.56 -10.45 -7.66
C GLU A 192 -0.35 -9.92 -8.43
N GLY A 193 0.76 -9.74 -7.72
CA GLY A 193 2.02 -9.34 -8.31
C GLY A 193 2.02 -7.90 -8.88
N LEU A 194 1.17 -7.02 -8.36
CA LEU A 194 1.17 -5.61 -8.75
C LEU A 194 2.48 -4.96 -8.28
N THR A 195 3.28 -4.47 -9.22
CA THR A 195 4.58 -3.86 -8.90
C THR A 195 4.64 -2.40 -9.30
N MET A 196 5.35 -1.61 -8.51
CA MET A 196 5.69 -0.23 -8.83
C MET A 196 6.97 0.18 -8.11
N THR A 197 7.82 0.95 -8.80
CA THR A 197 8.96 1.63 -8.19
C THR A 197 8.77 3.14 -8.35
N PHE A 198 8.86 3.88 -7.25
CA PHE A 198 8.67 5.34 -7.25
C PHE A 198 9.59 6.07 -6.25
N PRO A 199 9.93 7.35 -6.48
CA PRO A 199 9.68 8.06 -7.74
C PRO A 199 10.47 7.45 -8.89
N ASP A 200 10.02 7.70 -10.12
CA ASP A 200 10.82 7.36 -11.30
C ASP A 200 12.19 8.05 -11.21
N VAL A 201 13.26 7.34 -11.50
CA VAL A 201 14.59 7.96 -11.62
C VAL A 201 14.58 8.73 -12.94
N GLU A 202 14.60 10.06 -12.87
CA GLU A 202 14.94 10.84 -14.05
C GLU A 202 16.38 10.48 -14.45
N VAL A 203 16.52 9.65 -15.48
CA VAL A 203 17.83 9.41 -16.11
C VAL A 203 18.14 10.70 -16.86
N GLY A 204 18.86 11.61 -16.21
CA GLY A 204 19.34 12.81 -16.85
C GLY A 204 20.20 12.42 -18.08
N CYS A 205 19.81 12.94 -19.24
CA CYS A 205 20.56 12.84 -20.48
C CYS A 205 21.85 13.64 -20.41
#